data_84f1cd351c140521529a362287b8c0e6
#
_entry.id   84f1cd351c140521529a362287b8c0e6
#
_cell.length_a   1.000
_cell.length_b   1.000
_cell.length_c   1.000
_cell.angle_alpha   90.00
_cell.angle_beta   90.00
_cell.angle_gamma   90.00
#
_symmetry.space_group_name_H-M   'P 1'
#
loop_
_entity.id
_entity.type
_entity.pdbx_description
1 polymer ?
#
loop_
_entity_poly.entity_id
_entity_poly.type
_entity_poly.pdbx_seq_one_letter_code
_entity_poly.pdbx_strand_id
1 'polypeptide(L)'
;MSIFKNDLCRKASYILYDYQLTLLDSPIKDYYIHTHYGRTHVIETGNDSGRPLLLFHGGNMSAAFNLLLQNYLFSDFHIFSADIIGQPGKSDDFQDKHYLQKYGLWAAEAIEQLGYDKMPCHGLSYGAGILLQLMSLCPEKIEKAVLEVPSGINNKLGRAFFKMALPLLLYQLTKKENYLRKVAAVMTYGHFSKSQEFLFSLKDTFDHVKIKGRIPPNISSDSLRDYQTPTLVIAAEKDCFFPSKYILPQAKAVIPHCGLYELKSRGHLHDLTEHEKAVIINFYK
;
A
#
# COMPACT_ATOMS: atom_id res chain seq x y z
N MET A 1 -11.32 -18.31 4.26
CA MET A 1 -12.35 -17.57 5.04
C MET A 1 -12.37 -16.13 4.55
N SER A 2 -13.57 -15.59 4.27
CA SER A 2 -13.69 -14.21 3.76
C SER A 2 -13.09 -13.19 4.72
N ILE A 3 -12.39 -12.20 4.14
CA ILE A 3 -11.91 -11.02 4.87
C ILE A 3 -13.05 -10.12 5.33
N PHE A 4 -14.17 -10.14 4.63
CA PHE A 4 -15.37 -9.39 5.02
C PHE A 4 -16.14 -10.12 6.13
N LYS A 5 -16.81 -9.37 7.00
CA LYS A 5 -17.58 -9.93 8.13
C LYS A 5 -18.72 -10.82 7.64
N ASN A 6 -19.38 -10.43 6.54
CA ASN A 6 -20.44 -11.17 5.85
C ASN A 6 -20.62 -10.63 4.42
N ASP A 7 -21.57 -11.21 3.65
CA ASP A 7 -21.83 -10.82 2.27
C ASP A 7 -22.40 -9.40 2.11
N LEU A 8 -23.19 -8.91 3.07
CA LEU A 8 -23.68 -7.53 3.05
C LEU A 8 -22.53 -6.54 3.23
N CYS A 9 -21.61 -6.85 4.14
CA CYS A 9 -20.39 -6.07 4.34
C CYS A 9 -19.52 -6.04 3.07
N ARG A 10 -19.36 -7.19 2.39
CA ARG A 10 -18.63 -7.25 1.12
C ARG A 10 -19.27 -6.37 0.04
N LYS A 11 -20.61 -6.43 -0.10
CA LYS A 11 -21.33 -5.59 -1.06
C LYS A 11 -21.18 -4.10 -0.75
N ALA A 12 -21.26 -3.71 0.52
CA ALA A 12 -21.06 -2.32 0.93
C ALA A 12 -19.63 -1.83 0.60
N SER A 13 -18.60 -2.65 0.88
CA SER A 13 -17.22 -2.33 0.52
C SER A 13 -17.01 -2.22 -0.99
N TYR A 14 -17.68 -3.05 -1.80
CA TYR A 14 -17.62 -2.95 -3.26
C TYR A 14 -18.29 -1.68 -3.80
N ILE A 15 -19.39 -1.23 -3.19
CA ILE A 15 -20.02 0.05 -3.53
C ILE A 15 -19.05 1.22 -3.28
N LEU A 16 -18.35 1.23 -2.13
CA LEU A 16 -17.33 2.23 -1.86
C LEU A 16 -16.16 2.14 -2.85
N TYR A 17 -15.72 0.92 -3.16
CA TYR A 17 -14.67 0.67 -4.14
C TYR A 17 -15.02 1.28 -5.50
N ASP A 18 -16.21 0.96 -6.02
CA ASP A 18 -16.67 1.44 -7.32
C ASP A 18 -16.85 2.97 -7.31
N TYR A 19 -17.39 3.52 -6.22
CA TYR A 19 -17.47 4.97 -6.04
C TYR A 19 -16.07 5.63 -6.10
N GLN A 20 -15.07 5.07 -5.43
CA GLN A 20 -13.71 5.63 -5.46
C GLN A 20 -13.11 5.60 -6.87
N LEU A 21 -13.42 4.60 -7.68
CA LEU A 21 -13.01 4.57 -9.08
C LEU A 21 -13.65 5.70 -9.91
N THR A 22 -14.89 6.09 -9.62
CA THR A 22 -15.53 7.22 -10.32
C THR A 22 -14.89 8.57 -10.04
N LEU A 23 -14.06 8.67 -8.99
CA LEU A 23 -13.33 9.90 -8.65
C LEU A 23 -12.00 10.07 -9.41
N LEU A 24 -11.60 9.05 -10.17
CA LEU A 24 -10.37 9.09 -10.97
C LEU A 24 -10.67 9.77 -12.33
N ASP A 25 -9.87 10.75 -12.67
CA ASP A 25 -9.94 11.42 -13.98
C ASP A 25 -9.00 10.71 -14.98
N SER A 26 -9.32 9.45 -15.28
CA SER A 26 -8.55 8.62 -16.22
C SER A 26 -9.39 7.43 -16.66
N PRO A 27 -9.26 6.95 -17.91
CA PRO A 27 -9.85 5.70 -18.34
C PRO A 27 -9.42 4.54 -17.45
N ILE A 28 -10.35 3.61 -17.18
CA ILE A 28 -10.12 2.47 -16.31
C ILE A 28 -10.48 1.20 -17.07
N LYS A 29 -9.58 0.21 -17.03
CA LYS A 29 -9.87 -1.19 -17.33
C LYS A 29 -9.71 -1.98 -16.05
N ASP A 30 -10.67 -2.84 -15.71
CA ASP A 30 -10.57 -3.76 -14.58
C ASP A 30 -10.77 -5.19 -15.05
N TYR A 31 -9.92 -6.08 -14.56
CA TYR A 31 -9.92 -7.49 -14.93
C TYR A 31 -9.27 -8.37 -13.87
N TYR A 32 -9.32 -9.67 -14.06
CA TYR A 32 -8.68 -10.64 -13.18
C TYR A 32 -7.52 -11.34 -13.89
N ILE A 33 -6.39 -11.43 -13.21
CA ILE A 33 -5.30 -12.33 -13.51
C ILE A 33 -5.36 -13.54 -12.57
N HIS A 34 -4.77 -14.66 -12.99
CA HIS A 34 -4.83 -15.93 -12.26
C HIS A 34 -3.44 -16.32 -11.78
N THR A 35 -3.27 -16.42 -10.46
CA THR A 35 -2.06 -16.91 -9.82
C THR A 35 -2.35 -18.22 -9.08
N HIS A 36 -1.32 -18.96 -8.68
CA HIS A 36 -1.47 -20.14 -7.82
C HIS A 36 -2.11 -19.80 -6.45
N TYR A 37 -2.09 -18.52 -6.07
CA TYR A 37 -2.60 -18.04 -4.78
C TYR A 37 -4.06 -17.60 -4.85
N GLY A 38 -4.65 -17.52 -6.02
CA GLY A 38 -6.02 -17.10 -6.29
C GLY A 38 -6.12 -16.07 -7.39
N ARG A 39 -7.35 -15.67 -7.71
CA ARG A 39 -7.60 -14.60 -8.68
C ARG A 39 -7.21 -13.27 -8.05
N THR A 40 -6.45 -12.51 -8.79
CA THR A 40 -6.06 -11.15 -8.42
C THR A 40 -6.78 -10.16 -9.32
N HIS A 41 -7.56 -9.28 -8.74
CA HIS A 41 -8.20 -8.17 -9.44
C HIS A 41 -7.17 -7.08 -9.69
N VAL A 42 -7.12 -6.57 -10.91
CA VAL A 42 -6.19 -5.53 -11.34
C VAL A 42 -6.97 -4.39 -11.97
N ILE A 43 -6.61 -3.18 -11.64
CA ILE A 43 -7.04 -1.96 -12.32
C ILE A 43 -5.88 -1.45 -13.15
N GLU A 44 -6.14 -1.26 -14.44
CA GLU A 44 -5.24 -0.66 -15.41
C GLU A 44 -5.74 0.74 -15.76
N THR A 45 -4.87 1.75 -15.69
CA THR A 45 -5.21 3.16 -15.91
C THR A 45 -3.97 3.99 -16.23
N GLY A 46 -4.13 5.30 -16.37
CA GLY A 46 -3.05 6.24 -16.66
C GLY A 46 -2.73 6.36 -18.14
N ASN A 47 -1.46 6.57 -18.47
CA ASN A 47 -0.99 6.77 -19.83
C ASN A 47 -0.66 5.44 -20.52
N ASP A 48 -1.51 4.96 -21.41
CA ASP A 48 -1.32 3.68 -22.13
C ASP A 48 0.02 3.61 -22.92
N SER A 49 0.60 4.74 -23.27
CA SER A 49 1.91 4.85 -23.93
C SER A 49 3.07 5.06 -22.95
N GLY A 50 2.77 5.18 -21.66
CA GLY A 50 3.74 5.37 -20.60
C GLY A 50 4.48 4.06 -20.25
N ARG A 51 5.55 4.21 -19.48
CA ARG A 51 6.26 3.05 -18.92
C ARG A 51 5.35 2.31 -17.93
N PRO A 52 5.29 0.96 -17.96
CA PRO A 52 4.49 0.22 -17.00
C PRO A 52 4.97 0.43 -15.57
N LEU A 53 4.01 0.52 -14.62
CA LEU A 53 4.30 0.66 -13.19
C LEU A 53 3.26 -0.10 -12.37
N LEU A 54 3.73 -1.04 -11.53
CA LEU A 54 2.87 -1.85 -10.67
C LEU A 54 2.77 -1.23 -9.28
N LEU A 55 1.53 -1.00 -8.80
CA LEU A 55 1.24 -0.43 -7.49
C LEU A 55 0.69 -1.48 -6.53
N PHE A 56 1.22 -1.51 -5.31
CA PHE A 56 0.73 -2.30 -4.17
C PHE A 56 0.20 -1.37 -3.07
N HIS A 57 -1.08 -1.50 -2.73
CA HIS A 57 -1.78 -0.64 -1.77
C HIS A 57 -1.44 -0.89 -0.30
N GLY A 58 -1.81 0.04 0.57
CA GLY A 58 -1.68 -0.08 2.03
C GLY A 58 -2.58 -1.16 2.64
N GLY A 59 -2.23 -1.63 3.83
CA GLY A 59 -3.01 -2.63 4.56
C GLY A 59 -4.40 -2.15 4.95
N ASN A 60 -5.38 -3.06 4.89
CA ASN A 60 -6.80 -2.81 5.15
C ASN A 60 -7.42 -1.71 4.24
N MET A 61 -6.80 -1.44 3.11
CA MET A 61 -7.26 -0.53 2.04
C MET A 61 -7.40 -1.33 0.74
N SER A 62 -7.87 -0.68 -0.33
CA SER A 62 -8.05 -1.26 -1.66
C SER A 62 -7.17 -0.59 -2.71
N ALA A 63 -7.04 -1.23 -3.87
CA ALA A 63 -6.40 -0.64 -5.04
C ALA A 63 -7.11 0.66 -5.48
N ALA A 64 -8.43 0.72 -5.40
CA ALA A 64 -9.19 1.93 -5.75
C ALA A 64 -8.80 3.14 -4.91
N PHE A 65 -8.71 2.98 -3.58
CA PHE A 65 -8.24 4.07 -2.71
C PHE A 65 -6.77 4.41 -2.95
N ASN A 66 -5.92 3.41 -3.19
CA ASN A 66 -4.51 3.65 -3.51
C ASN A 66 -4.34 4.50 -4.77
N LEU A 67 -5.14 4.25 -5.81
CA LEU A 67 -5.12 5.05 -7.04
C LEU A 67 -5.49 6.51 -6.80
N LEU A 68 -6.40 6.82 -5.87
CA LEU A 68 -6.68 8.21 -5.48
C LEU A 68 -5.45 8.90 -4.86
N LEU A 69 -4.61 8.15 -4.13
CA LEU A 69 -3.39 8.69 -3.54
C LEU A 69 -2.28 8.88 -4.58
N GLN A 70 -2.19 7.97 -5.55
CA GLN A 70 -1.10 7.88 -6.52
C GLN A 70 -1.47 8.44 -7.91
N ASN A 71 -2.59 9.18 -8.04
CA ASN A 71 -3.08 9.69 -9.32
C ASN A 71 -2.11 10.66 -10.02
N TYR A 72 -1.17 11.25 -9.31
CA TYR A 72 -0.12 12.10 -9.88
C TYR A 72 0.85 11.33 -10.80
N LEU A 73 0.84 9.99 -10.77
CA LEU A 73 1.64 9.14 -11.65
C LEU A 73 0.98 8.89 -13.01
N PHE A 74 -0.32 9.18 -13.16
CA PHE A 74 -1.10 8.76 -14.33
C PHE A 74 -0.66 9.42 -15.64
N SER A 75 -0.16 10.66 -15.59
CA SER A 75 0.32 11.35 -16.79
C SER A 75 1.59 10.73 -17.39
N ASP A 76 2.43 10.13 -16.54
CA ASP A 76 3.77 9.65 -16.92
C ASP A 76 3.83 8.13 -17.12
N PHE A 77 2.95 7.36 -16.47
CA PHE A 77 3.06 5.90 -16.41
C PHE A 77 1.77 5.19 -16.82
N HIS A 78 1.95 4.00 -17.41
CA HIS A 78 0.90 3.01 -17.57
C HIS A 78 0.78 2.22 -16.26
N ILE A 79 -0.30 2.46 -15.52
CA ILE A 79 -0.46 2.00 -14.14
C ILE A 79 -1.23 0.68 -14.08
N PHE A 80 -0.67 -0.26 -13.34
CA PHE A 80 -1.32 -1.50 -12.91
C PHE A 80 -1.44 -1.48 -11.38
N SER A 81 -2.64 -1.44 -10.85
CA SER A 81 -2.90 -1.47 -9.40
C SER A 81 -3.58 -2.77 -9.02
N ALA A 82 -2.84 -3.65 -8.34
CA ALA A 82 -3.36 -4.94 -7.92
C ALA A 82 -4.05 -4.84 -6.56
N ASP A 83 -5.28 -5.36 -6.45
CA ASP A 83 -5.87 -5.65 -5.14
C ASP A 83 -5.09 -6.81 -4.51
N ILE A 84 -4.44 -6.53 -3.40
CA ILE A 84 -3.62 -7.52 -2.69
C ILE A 84 -4.53 -8.64 -2.16
N ILE A 85 -4.25 -9.90 -2.57
CA ILE A 85 -5.05 -11.05 -2.13
C ILE A 85 -5.08 -11.14 -0.59
N GLY A 86 -6.27 -11.43 -0.03
CA GLY A 86 -6.49 -11.47 1.40
C GLY A 86 -6.51 -10.10 2.09
N GLN A 87 -6.52 -8.99 1.33
CA GLN A 87 -6.81 -7.63 1.79
C GLN A 87 -8.18 -7.16 1.23
N PRO A 88 -8.77 -6.07 1.75
CA PRO A 88 -9.97 -5.50 1.15
C PRO A 88 -9.75 -5.16 -0.32
N GLY A 89 -10.74 -5.49 -1.15
CA GLY A 89 -10.70 -5.35 -2.60
C GLY A 89 -11.50 -6.45 -3.26
N LYS A 90 -11.33 -6.62 -4.56
CA LYS A 90 -12.07 -7.61 -5.36
C LYS A 90 -11.29 -8.91 -5.62
N SER A 91 -10.03 -9.00 -5.17
CA SER A 91 -9.23 -10.23 -5.24
C SER A 91 -9.75 -11.32 -4.31
N ASP A 92 -9.35 -12.55 -4.59
CA ASP A 92 -9.69 -13.70 -3.74
C ASP A 92 -9.04 -13.59 -2.34
N ASP A 93 -9.64 -14.23 -1.37
CA ASP A 93 -9.08 -14.36 -0.02
C ASP A 93 -7.88 -15.33 -0.05
N PHE A 94 -6.82 -15.00 0.68
CA PHE A 94 -5.68 -15.89 0.83
C PHE A 94 -6.05 -17.10 1.70
N GLN A 95 -5.91 -18.31 1.16
CA GLN A 95 -6.34 -19.55 1.82
C GLN A 95 -5.29 -20.10 2.81
N ASP A 96 -4.04 -19.67 2.72
CA ASP A 96 -2.94 -20.25 3.49
C ASP A 96 -2.71 -19.51 4.83
N LYS A 97 -2.43 -20.26 5.90
CA LYS A 97 -2.09 -19.71 7.22
C LYS A 97 -0.72 -19.00 7.23
N HIS A 98 0.17 -19.37 6.32
CA HIS A 98 1.51 -18.80 6.15
C HIS A 98 1.60 -17.76 5.02
N TYR A 99 0.47 -17.15 4.68
CA TYR A 99 0.34 -16.23 3.55
C TYR A 99 1.33 -15.07 3.57
N LEU A 100 1.72 -14.57 4.74
CA LEU A 100 2.68 -13.45 4.85
C LEU A 100 4.05 -13.76 4.23
N GLN A 101 4.45 -15.02 4.20
CA GLN A 101 5.71 -15.47 3.62
C GLN A 101 5.62 -15.73 2.11
N LYS A 102 4.41 -15.70 1.54
CA LYS A 102 4.12 -16.04 0.15
C LYS A 102 3.78 -14.83 -0.73
N TYR A 103 3.65 -13.66 -0.14
CA TYR A 103 3.30 -12.46 -0.90
C TYR A 103 4.33 -12.08 -1.97
N GLY A 104 5.63 -12.31 -1.71
CA GLY A 104 6.66 -12.07 -2.70
C GLY A 104 6.48 -12.95 -3.93
N LEU A 105 6.18 -14.25 -3.74
CA LEU A 105 5.92 -15.18 -4.84
C LEU A 105 4.62 -14.83 -5.58
N TRP A 106 3.54 -14.47 -4.85
CA TRP A 106 2.32 -13.95 -5.46
C TRP A 106 2.57 -12.74 -6.33
N ALA A 107 3.38 -11.79 -5.86
CA ALA A 107 3.70 -10.58 -6.60
C ALA A 107 4.54 -10.87 -7.86
N ALA A 108 5.45 -11.85 -7.78
CA ALA A 108 6.22 -12.32 -8.94
C ALA A 108 5.31 -12.90 -10.02
N GLU A 109 4.38 -13.80 -9.64
CA GLU A 109 3.40 -14.36 -10.56
C GLU A 109 2.45 -13.29 -11.14
N ALA A 110 2.07 -12.28 -10.32
CA ALA A 110 1.24 -11.18 -10.81
C ALA A 110 1.95 -10.40 -11.93
N ILE A 111 3.26 -10.13 -11.81
CA ILE A 111 4.06 -9.50 -12.86
C ILE A 111 4.06 -10.36 -14.14
N GLU A 112 4.26 -11.66 -14.02
CA GLU A 112 4.24 -12.60 -15.16
C GLU A 112 2.87 -12.65 -15.84
N GLN A 113 1.79 -12.69 -15.06
CA GLN A 113 0.42 -12.71 -15.60
C GLN A 113 0.01 -11.39 -16.26
N LEU A 114 0.66 -10.29 -15.90
CA LEU A 114 0.52 -9.00 -16.60
C LEU A 114 1.31 -8.97 -17.92
N GLY A 115 2.09 -10.01 -18.24
CA GLY A 115 2.86 -10.12 -19.47
C GLY A 115 4.26 -9.50 -19.42
N TYR A 116 4.81 -9.27 -18.23
CA TYR A 116 6.12 -8.66 -18.06
C TYR A 116 7.11 -9.63 -17.42
N ASP A 117 8.38 -9.59 -17.87
CA ASP A 117 9.47 -10.31 -17.21
C ASP A 117 9.85 -9.63 -15.89
N LYS A 118 9.87 -8.30 -15.88
CA LYS A 118 10.12 -7.44 -14.72
C LYS A 118 9.41 -6.11 -14.86
N MET A 119 9.10 -5.45 -13.74
CA MET A 119 8.43 -4.14 -13.72
C MET A 119 9.05 -3.20 -12.68
N PRO A 120 8.97 -1.88 -12.89
CA PRO A 120 9.03 -0.91 -11.80
C PRO A 120 7.85 -1.17 -10.85
N CYS A 121 8.10 -1.11 -9.54
CA CYS A 121 7.08 -1.37 -8.52
C CYS A 121 7.04 -0.26 -7.47
N HIS A 122 5.84 0.10 -7.03
CA HIS A 122 5.61 1.04 -5.94
C HIS A 122 4.77 0.39 -4.84
N GLY A 123 5.30 0.33 -3.64
CA GLY A 123 4.58 -0.20 -2.49
C GLY A 123 4.29 0.89 -1.46
N LEU A 124 3.02 1.04 -1.09
CA LEU A 124 2.59 1.91 0.00
C LEU A 124 2.41 1.09 1.28
N SER A 125 3.10 1.43 2.36
CA SER A 125 2.89 0.85 3.70
C SER A 125 2.98 -0.69 3.70
N TYR A 126 1.86 -1.39 3.83
CA TYR A 126 1.77 -2.85 3.73
C TYR A 126 2.24 -3.37 2.38
N GLY A 127 1.86 -2.68 1.30
CA GLY A 127 2.32 -2.99 -0.06
C GLY A 127 3.83 -2.87 -0.21
N ALA A 128 4.48 -1.95 0.50
CA ALA A 128 5.93 -1.88 0.55
C ALA A 128 6.55 -3.09 1.26
N GLY A 129 5.88 -3.62 2.29
CA GLY A 129 6.30 -4.86 2.94
C GLY A 129 6.16 -6.08 2.03
N ILE A 130 5.18 -6.11 1.13
CA ILE A 130 5.08 -7.13 0.07
C ILE A 130 6.21 -6.98 -0.93
N LEU A 131 6.49 -5.76 -1.35
CA LEU A 131 7.58 -5.47 -2.28
C LEU A 131 8.94 -5.85 -1.69
N LEU A 132 9.17 -5.67 -0.40
CA LEU A 132 10.36 -6.18 0.29
C LEU A 132 10.50 -7.71 0.22
N GLN A 133 9.39 -8.44 0.28
CA GLN A 133 9.42 -9.89 0.10
C GLN A 133 9.69 -10.28 -1.36
N LEU A 134 9.14 -9.56 -2.32
CA LEU A 134 9.48 -9.73 -3.74
C LEU A 134 10.97 -9.48 -3.98
N MET A 135 11.53 -8.41 -3.40
CA MET A 135 12.97 -8.10 -3.45
C MET A 135 13.83 -9.23 -2.90
N SER A 136 13.34 -9.95 -1.89
CA SER A 136 14.06 -11.06 -1.25
C SER A 136 13.94 -12.38 -2.01
N LEU A 137 12.78 -12.66 -2.61
CA LEU A 137 12.47 -13.98 -3.17
C LEU A 137 12.67 -14.06 -4.69
N CYS A 138 12.38 -12.96 -5.39
CA CYS A 138 12.41 -12.86 -6.85
C CYS A 138 12.94 -11.48 -7.28
N PRO A 139 14.21 -11.13 -6.90
CA PRO A 139 14.77 -9.80 -7.18
C PRO A 139 14.79 -9.45 -8.68
N GLU A 140 14.90 -10.46 -9.56
CA GLU A 140 14.91 -10.32 -11.01
C GLU A 140 13.60 -9.78 -11.58
N LYS A 141 12.51 -9.86 -10.83
CA LYS A 141 11.18 -9.35 -11.23
C LYS A 141 11.03 -7.84 -11.07
N ILE A 142 12.00 -7.20 -10.43
CA ILE A 142 11.95 -5.76 -10.13
C ILE A 142 12.94 -4.99 -10.99
N GLU A 143 12.47 -3.94 -11.64
CA GLU A 143 13.32 -3.04 -12.40
C GLU A 143 13.76 -1.81 -11.59
N LYS A 144 12.86 -1.21 -10.82
CA LYS A 144 13.08 -0.15 -9.83
C LYS A 144 12.02 -0.30 -8.73
N ALA A 145 12.33 0.06 -7.51
CA ALA A 145 11.39 -0.04 -6.39
C ALA A 145 11.26 1.27 -5.62
N VAL A 146 10.02 1.71 -5.35
CA VAL A 146 9.73 2.76 -4.37
C VAL A 146 8.99 2.14 -3.19
N LEU A 147 9.50 2.35 -1.99
CA LEU A 147 8.93 1.93 -0.72
C LEU A 147 8.46 3.18 0.02
N GLU A 148 7.17 3.48 -0.02
CA GLU A 148 6.56 4.65 0.61
C GLU A 148 5.98 4.28 1.97
N VAL A 149 6.43 4.95 3.04
CA VAL A 149 6.08 4.71 4.46
C VAL A 149 6.05 3.22 4.84
N PRO A 150 7.12 2.46 4.57
CA PRO A 150 7.11 1.01 4.49
C PRO A 150 6.93 0.32 5.84
N SER A 151 6.06 -0.71 5.88
CA SER A 151 6.18 -1.82 6.84
C SER A 151 7.29 -2.78 6.40
N GLY A 152 7.74 -3.65 7.30
CA GLY A 152 8.70 -4.72 6.96
C GLY A 152 10.18 -4.28 6.93
N ILE A 153 10.51 -3.04 7.21
CA ILE A 153 11.88 -2.56 7.45
C ILE A 153 12.16 -2.51 8.95
N ASN A 154 11.33 -1.78 9.69
CA ASN A 154 11.35 -1.72 11.14
C ASN A 154 9.92 -1.48 11.64
N ASN A 155 9.28 -2.52 12.14
CA ASN A 155 7.89 -2.50 12.57
C ASN A 155 7.69 -1.92 13.98
N LYS A 156 8.62 -1.09 14.45
CA LYS A 156 8.49 -0.40 15.72
C LYS A 156 7.49 0.75 15.61
N LEU A 157 6.37 0.60 16.30
CA LEU A 157 5.29 1.59 16.29
C LEU A 157 5.74 2.94 16.87
N GLY A 158 5.28 4.03 16.26
CA GLY A 158 5.43 5.37 16.78
C GLY A 158 4.59 5.57 18.06
N ARG A 159 5.05 6.44 18.97
CA ARG A 159 4.29 6.75 20.20
C ARG A 159 2.88 7.29 19.91
N ALA A 160 2.70 7.98 18.78
CA ALA A 160 1.41 8.53 18.38
C ALA A 160 0.37 7.43 18.10
N PHE A 161 0.78 6.21 17.71
CA PHE A 161 -0.12 5.07 17.49
C PHE A 161 -1.07 4.83 18.67
N PHE A 162 -0.56 4.91 19.88
CA PHE A 162 -1.35 4.64 21.08
C PHE A 162 -2.47 5.67 21.32
N LYS A 163 -2.38 6.87 20.71
CA LYS A 163 -3.45 7.88 20.79
C LYS A 163 -4.72 7.46 20.02
N MET A 164 -4.64 6.45 19.17
CA MET A 164 -5.80 5.93 18.43
C MET A 164 -6.64 4.95 19.26
N ALA A 165 -6.08 4.35 20.32
CA ALA A 165 -6.75 3.27 21.06
C ALA A 165 -8.11 3.68 21.64
N LEU A 166 -8.16 4.80 22.39
CA LEU A 166 -9.41 5.28 22.99
C LEU A 166 -10.43 5.75 21.93
N PRO A 167 -10.07 6.56 20.93
CA PRO A 167 -11.00 6.89 19.85
C PRO A 167 -11.54 5.66 19.12
N LEU A 168 -10.72 4.65 18.84
CA LEU A 168 -11.18 3.42 18.19
C LEU A 168 -12.18 2.66 19.07
N LEU A 169 -11.89 2.49 20.37
CA LEU A 169 -12.81 1.86 21.30
C LEU A 169 -14.17 2.60 21.33
N LEU A 170 -14.15 3.92 21.45
CA LEU A 170 -15.35 4.75 21.46
C LEU A 170 -16.12 4.67 20.14
N TYR A 171 -15.42 4.58 19.00
CA TYR A 171 -16.07 4.34 17.71
C TYR A 171 -16.75 2.96 17.66
N GLN A 172 -16.09 1.91 18.12
CA GLN A 172 -16.69 0.57 18.12
C GLN A 172 -17.97 0.52 18.96
N LEU A 173 -18.00 1.24 20.08
CA LEU A 173 -19.16 1.27 20.98
C LEU A 173 -20.29 2.18 20.50
N THR A 174 -19.97 3.32 19.90
CA THR A 174 -20.96 4.38 19.63
C THR A 174 -21.27 4.60 18.16
N LYS A 175 -20.39 4.12 17.27
CA LYS A 175 -20.42 4.35 15.82
C LYS A 175 -20.39 5.85 15.40
N LYS A 176 -20.03 6.75 16.33
CA LYS A 176 -19.97 8.19 16.05
C LYS A 176 -18.71 8.53 15.25
N GLU A 177 -18.91 9.13 14.08
CA GLU A 177 -17.86 9.47 13.10
C GLU A 177 -16.76 10.39 13.68
N ASN A 178 -17.08 11.24 14.63
CA ASN A 178 -16.10 12.13 15.27
C ASN A 178 -14.92 11.38 15.92
N TYR A 179 -15.12 10.14 16.33
CA TYR A 179 -14.03 9.29 16.86
C TYR A 179 -13.15 8.76 15.73
N LEU A 180 -13.70 8.40 14.55
CA LEU A 180 -12.89 8.05 13.40
C LEU A 180 -12.09 9.25 12.89
N ARG A 181 -12.64 10.45 12.90
CA ARG A 181 -11.91 11.68 12.57
C ARG A 181 -10.70 11.89 13.46
N LYS A 182 -10.79 11.54 14.76
CA LYS A 182 -9.64 11.57 15.69
C LYS A 182 -8.58 10.51 15.32
N VAL A 183 -8.99 9.32 14.88
CA VAL A 183 -8.06 8.29 14.39
C VAL A 183 -7.38 8.77 13.11
N ALA A 184 -8.14 9.28 12.15
CA ALA A 184 -7.61 9.83 10.91
C ALA A 184 -6.60 10.95 11.16
N ALA A 185 -6.89 11.87 12.08
CA ALA A 185 -5.98 12.97 12.45
C ALA A 185 -4.63 12.48 13.00
N VAL A 186 -4.61 11.35 13.72
CA VAL A 186 -3.35 10.73 14.17
C VAL A 186 -2.56 10.15 12.99
N MET A 187 -3.26 9.52 12.05
CA MET A 187 -2.62 8.89 10.88
C MET A 187 -2.09 9.92 9.89
N THR A 188 -2.79 11.02 9.70
CA THR A 188 -2.42 12.06 8.73
C THR A 188 -1.51 13.16 9.33
N TYR A 189 -1.41 13.21 10.63
CA TYR A 189 -0.70 14.30 11.35
C TYR A 189 -1.17 15.70 10.93
N GLY A 190 -2.46 15.89 10.76
CA GLY A 190 -3.06 17.20 10.43
C GLY A 190 -3.81 17.20 9.09
N HIS A 191 -3.44 18.13 8.21
CA HIS A 191 -4.12 18.27 6.93
C HIS A 191 -3.80 17.14 5.95
N PHE A 192 -4.86 16.66 5.28
CA PHE A 192 -4.77 15.68 4.21
C PHE A 192 -5.89 15.95 3.20
N SER A 193 -5.55 16.15 1.93
CA SER A 193 -6.49 16.60 0.90
C SER A 193 -7.61 15.60 0.64
N LYS A 194 -7.33 14.31 0.76
CA LYS A 194 -8.28 13.20 0.58
C LYS A 194 -8.93 12.73 1.90
N SER A 195 -9.10 13.66 2.85
CA SER A 195 -9.56 13.33 4.20
C SER A 195 -10.95 12.71 4.24
N GLN A 196 -11.85 13.07 3.32
CA GLN A 196 -13.20 12.52 3.25
C GLN A 196 -13.19 11.09 2.72
N GLU A 197 -12.48 10.83 1.62
CA GLU A 197 -12.30 9.51 1.00
C GLU A 197 -11.60 8.56 1.95
N PHE A 198 -10.61 9.07 2.69
CA PHE A 198 -9.93 8.31 3.73
C PHE A 198 -10.86 7.96 4.89
N LEU A 199 -11.71 8.89 5.32
CA LEU A 199 -12.66 8.63 6.37
C LEU A 199 -13.68 7.56 5.96
N PHE A 200 -14.15 7.56 4.71
CA PHE A 200 -14.99 6.50 4.18
C PHE A 200 -14.27 5.15 4.19
N SER A 201 -13.00 5.10 3.76
CA SER A 201 -12.20 3.88 3.78
C SER A 201 -11.95 3.37 5.20
N LEU A 202 -11.67 4.26 6.16
CA LEU A 202 -11.55 3.89 7.57
C LEU A 202 -12.86 3.32 8.12
N LYS A 203 -13.97 3.97 7.82
CA LYS A 203 -15.30 3.51 8.24
C LYS A 203 -15.60 2.14 7.67
N ASP A 204 -15.37 1.93 6.40
CA ASP A 204 -15.54 0.64 5.72
C ASP A 204 -14.69 -0.44 6.38
N THR A 205 -13.41 -0.17 6.62
CA THR A 205 -12.49 -1.09 7.29
C THR A 205 -13.02 -1.52 8.66
N PHE A 206 -13.42 -0.59 9.51
CA PHE A 206 -13.86 -0.93 10.87
C PHE A 206 -15.26 -1.54 10.93
N ASP A 207 -16.14 -1.19 10.00
CA ASP A 207 -17.51 -1.69 9.99
C ASP A 207 -17.66 -3.01 9.22
N HIS A 208 -16.90 -3.22 8.14
CA HIS A 208 -17.14 -4.33 7.22
C HIS A 208 -16.03 -5.38 7.17
N VAL A 209 -14.79 -5.02 7.54
CA VAL A 209 -13.64 -5.91 7.39
C VAL A 209 -13.27 -6.60 8.71
N LYS A 210 -12.84 -7.87 8.63
CA LYS A 210 -12.17 -8.60 9.71
C LYS A 210 -10.70 -8.21 9.72
N ILE A 211 -10.35 -7.17 10.47
CA ILE A 211 -9.00 -6.62 10.49
C ILE A 211 -8.00 -7.68 10.94
N LYS A 212 -7.08 -8.04 10.07
CA LYS A 212 -5.95 -8.92 10.38
C LYS A 212 -4.79 -8.02 10.83
N GLY A 213 -4.46 -8.06 12.11
CA GLY A 213 -3.39 -7.23 12.70
C GLY A 213 -1.97 -7.68 12.33
N ARG A 214 -1.81 -8.62 11.40
CA ARG A 214 -0.51 -9.12 10.97
C ARG A 214 0.02 -8.24 9.85
N ILE A 215 1.28 -7.81 9.99
CA ILE A 215 2.04 -7.06 9.00
C ILE A 215 3.23 -7.90 8.51
N PRO A 216 3.75 -7.65 7.30
CA PRO A 216 4.95 -8.29 6.80
C PRO A 216 6.10 -8.21 7.82
N PRO A 217 6.87 -9.30 8.05
CA PRO A 217 7.98 -9.31 8.98
C PRO A 217 9.08 -8.35 8.52
N ASN A 218 9.93 -7.93 9.45
CA ASN A 218 11.11 -7.15 9.11
C ASN A 218 12.05 -7.96 8.22
N ILE A 219 12.51 -7.34 7.15
CA ILE A 219 13.51 -7.90 6.25
C ILE A 219 14.90 -7.83 6.89
N SER A 220 15.76 -8.78 6.57
CA SER A 220 17.16 -8.78 6.99
C SER A 220 18.10 -8.44 5.82
N SER A 221 19.32 -8.01 6.13
CA SER A 221 20.37 -7.81 5.12
C SER A 221 20.71 -9.10 4.37
N ASP A 222 20.70 -10.23 5.09
CA ASP A 222 20.96 -11.54 4.47
C ASP A 222 19.91 -11.92 3.43
N SER A 223 18.64 -11.56 3.69
CA SER A 223 17.54 -11.79 2.75
C SER A 223 17.64 -10.94 1.48
N LEU A 224 18.35 -9.83 1.52
CA LEU A 224 18.52 -8.90 0.39
C LEU A 224 19.95 -8.91 -0.17
N ARG A 225 20.76 -9.92 0.15
CA ARG A 225 22.17 -10.00 -0.28
C ARG A 225 22.33 -9.92 -1.80
N ASP A 226 21.45 -10.60 -2.53
CA ASP A 226 21.52 -10.71 -3.98
C ASP A 226 20.71 -9.61 -4.70
N TYR A 227 20.03 -8.74 -3.94
CA TYR A 227 19.25 -7.64 -4.48
C TYR A 227 20.14 -6.46 -4.84
N GLN A 228 20.17 -6.08 -6.13
CA GLN A 228 21.01 -4.99 -6.65
C GLN A 228 20.21 -3.88 -7.35
N THR A 229 18.88 -4.01 -7.35
CA THR A 229 18.02 -3.10 -8.09
C THR A 229 17.87 -1.75 -7.37
N PRO A 230 17.90 -0.61 -8.09
CA PRO A 230 17.72 0.70 -7.49
C PRO A 230 16.43 0.80 -6.68
N THR A 231 16.53 1.29 -5.45
CA THR A 231 15.40 1.43 -4.54
C THR A 231 15.36 2.83 -3.93
N LEU A 232 14.18 3.44 -3.86
CA LEU A 232 13.93 4.67 -3.13
C LEU A 232 13.03 4.37 -1.92
N VAL A 233 13.51 4.70 -0.72
CA VAL A 233 12.73 4.56 0.52
C VAL A 233 12.28 5.94 0.98
N ILE A 234 10.98 6.14 1.07
CA ILE A 234 10.34 7.37 1.50
C ILE A 234 9.70 7.11 2.86
N ALA A 235 10.06 7.88 3.87
CA ALA A 235 9.53 7.70 5.22
C ALA A 235 9.11 9.04 5.85
N ALA A 236 7.96 9.03 6.54
CA ALA A 236 7.39 10.23 7.12
C ALA A 236 7.83 10.43 8.58
N GLU A 237 8.19 11.68 8.91
CA GLU A 237 8.74 12.02 10.23
C GLU A 237 7.75 11.74 11.36
N LYS A 238 6.48 12.07 11.16
CA LYS A 238 5.41 11.96 12.17
C LYS A 238 4.51 10.75 11.95
N ASP A 239 4.99 9.78 11.18
CA ASP A 239 4.28 8.52 10.98
C ASP A 239 3.99 7.85 12.33
N CYS A 240 2.71 7.52 12.57
CA CYS A 240 2.30 6.86 13.81
C CYS A 240 2.63 5.36 13.83
N PHE A 241 2.77 4.72 12.66
CA PHE A 241 3.12 3.30 12.53
C PHE A 241 4.64 3.12 12.37
N PHE A 242 5.24 3.75 11.36
CA PHE A 242 6.62 3.51 10.92
C PHE A 242 7.40 4.83 10.81
N PRO A 243 7.72 5.49 11.94
CA PRO A 243 8.41 6.79 11.94
C PRO A 243 9.77 6.72 11.22
N SER A 244 10.07 7.75 10.42
CA SER A 244 11.30 7.86 9.62
C SER A 244 12.59 7.59 10.41
N LYS A 245 12.62 8.03 11.68
CA LYS A 245 13.76 7.82 12.58
C LYS A 245 14.11 6.34 12.85
N TYR A 246 13.16 5.42 12.63
CA TYR A 246 13.40 3.98 12.72
C TYR A 246 13.57 3.35 11.33
N ILE A 247 12.83 3.88 10.32
CA ILE A 247 12.85 3.33 8.97
C ILE A 247 14.15 3.67 8.25
N LEU A 248 14.52 4.94 8.16
CA LEU A 248 15.63 5.37 7.31
C LEU A 248 17.00 4.77 7.70
N PRO A 249 17.39 4.76 9.00
CA PRO A 249 18.64 4.11 9.39
C PRO A 249 18.64 2.60 9.10
N GLN A 250 17.51 1.93 9.35
CA GLN A 250 17.39 0.50 9.11
C GLN A 250 17.40 0.18 7.61
N ALA A 251 16.67 0.96 6.79
CA ALA A 251 16.68 0.82 5.34
C ALA A 251 18.11 0.92 4.78
N LYS A 252 18.87 1.93 5.20
CA LYS A 252 20.28 2.10 4.83
C LYS A 252 21.16 0.89 5.20
N ALA A 253 20.84 0.23 6.31
CA ALA A 253 21.59 -0.91 6.79
C ALA A 253 21.26 -2.23 6.06
N VAL A 254 20.00 -2.39 5.57
CA VAL A 254 19.54 -3.68 5.05
C VAL A 254 19.29 -3.71 3.54
N ILE A 255 19.04 -2.56 2.90
CA ILE A 255 18.75 -2.49 1.46
C ILE A 255 19.98 -1.97 0.71
N PRO A 256 20.62 -2.79 -0.14
CA PRO A 256 21.72 -2.33 -0.98
C PRO A 256 21.24 -1.19 -1.93
N HIS A 257 22.12 -0.24 -2.20
CA HIS A 257 21.91 0.82 -3.20
C HIS A 257 20.58 1.59 -3.06
N CYS A 258 20.09 1.85 -1.82
CA CYS A 258 18.86 2.59 -1.62
C CYS A 258 19.10 4.10 -1.47
N GLY A 259 18.30 4.88 -2.23
CA GLY A 259 18.05 6.29 -1.95
C GLY A 259 17.09 6.43 -0.77
N LEU A 260 17.30 7.46 0.06
CA LEU A 260 16.48 7.74 1.24
C LEU A 260 15.86 9.13 1.14
N TYR A 261 14.57 9.25 1.40
CA TYR A 261 13.87 10.52 1.42
C TYR A 261 12.99 10.65 2.66
N GLU A 262 13.14 11.73 3.41
CA GLU A 262 12.33 12.01 4.60
C GLU A 262 11.27 13.07 4.33
N LEU A 263 10.00 12.69 4.49
CA LEU A 263 8.86 13.61 4.45
C LEU A 263 8.73 14.34 5.79
N LYS A 264 9.18 15.58 5.86
CA LYS A 264 9.15 16.40 7.08
C LYS A 264 7.71 16.79 7.44
N SER A 265 7.39 16.72 8.74
CA SER A 265 6.08 17.10 9.29
C SER A 265 4.89 16.39 8.61
N ARG A 266 5.09 15.14 8.11
CA ARG A 266 4.06 14.30 7.48
C ARG A 266 3.74 13.09 8.35
N GLY A 267 2.45 12.68 8.35
CA GLY A 267 1.96 11.44 8.95
C GLY A 267 2.08 10.25 8.01
N HIS A 268 1.49 9.12 8.42
CA HIS A 268 1.47 7.89 7.63
C HIS A 268 0.74 8.05 6.30
N LEU A 269 -0.41 8.74 6.29
CA LEU A 269 -1.05 9.21 5.08
C LEU A 269 -0.79 10.72 4.94
N HIS A 270 -0.41 11.13 3.76
CA HIS A 270 0.09 12.48 3.52
C HIS A 270 -0.14 12.90 2.07
N ASP A 271 -0.18 14.20 1.87
CA ASP A 271 -0.07 14.80 0.55
C ASP A 271 1.41 15.02 0.22
N LEU A 272 1.77 14.73 -1.02
CA LEU A 272 3.10 15.05 -1.57
C LEU A 272 3.09 16.45 -2.19
N THR A 273 4.12 17.25 -1.96
CA THR A 273 4.38 18.48 -2.70
C THR A 273 4.78 18.16 -4.14
N GLU A 274 4.70 19.12 -5.05
CA GLU A 274 5.14 18.93 -6.45
C GLU A 274 6.61 18.51 -6.55
N HIS A 275 7.46 19.02 -5.65
CA HIS A 275 8.85 18.60 -5.58
C HIS A 275 8.98 17.12 -5.17
N GLU A 276 8.24 16.67 -4.16
CA GLU A 276 8.27 15.28 -3.70
C GLU A 276 7.72 14.31 -4.76
N LYS A 277 6.65 14.71 -5.48
CA LYS A 277 6.15 13.96 -6.64
C LYS A 277 7.21 13.85 -7.74
N ALA A 278 7.88 14.97 -8.06
CA ALA A 278 8.95 14.99 -9.04
C ALA A 278 10.14 14.09 -8.66
N VAL A 279 10.50 13.99 -7.38
CA VAL A 279 11.52 13.05 -6.89
C VAL A 279 11.14 11.61 -7.24
N ILE A 280 9.89 11.21 -7.01
CA ILE A 280 9.40 9.86 -7.31
C ILE A 280 9.36 9.60 -8.82
N ILE A 281 8.78 10.54 -9.59
CA ILE A 281 8.67 10.41 -11.05
C ILE A 281 10.07 10.30 -11.68
N ASN A 282 11.00 11.17 -11.29
CA ASN A 282 12.37 11.16 -11.82
C ASN A 282 13.15 9.91 -11.43
N PHE A 283 12.88 9.34 -10.26
CA PHE A 283 13.48 8.07 -9.86
C PHE A 283 13.07 6.94 -10.80
N TYR A 284 11.83 6.91 -11.30
CA TYR A 284 11.37 5.90 -12.24
C TYR A 284 11.87 6.12 -13.68
N LYS A 285 12.03 7.37 -14.12
CA LYS A 285 12.63 7.73 -15.43
C LYS A 285 14.12 7.38 -15.45
#